data_107a2ce79d8b6cfb5111ced9f51621dd
#
_entry.id   107a2ce79d8b6cfb5111ced9f51621dd
#
_cell.length_a   1.000
_cell.length_b   1.000
_cell.length_c   1.000
_cell.angle_alpha   90.00
_cell.angle_beta   90.00
_cell.angle_gamma   90.00
#
_symmetry.space_group_name_H-M   'P 1'
#
loop_
_entity.id
_entity.type
_entity.pdbx_description
1 polymer ?
#
loop_
_entity_poly.entity_id
_entity_poly.type
_entity_poly.pdbx_seq_one_letter_code
_entity_poly.pdbx_strand_id
1 'polypeptide(L)'
;FSLILVSFLAVVSFLFTSVFEWDESNQYLPEVIHYKSDIFIITLAVCVFIIFLLYRTKYLERISLISMKIFLIISVLVLSLGWIFLTRPVPVADDMMVSNAAVQFLNNDYSMLQKGGYVYQYVHQLGIIWLLEQIYRLFGAGNYLVYQMLNVLTLCVVYGCLLKLSKKIFKTET
;
A
#
# COMPACT_ATOMS: atom_id res chain seq x y z
N PHE A 1 -14.63 20.49 -14.94
CA PHE A 1 -13.73 21.10 -13.92
C PHE A 1 -12.94 20.01 -13.19
N SER A 2 -13.60 18.97 -12.64
CA SER A 2 -12.94 17.88 -11.88
C SER A 2 -11.90 17.12 -12.70
N LEU A 3 -12.16 16.85 -13.98
CA LEU A 3 -11.21 16.12 -14.84
C LEU A 3 -9.93 16.95 -15.10
N ILE A 4 -10.07 18.25 -15.30
CA ILE A 4 -8.94 19.18 -15.48
C ILE A 4 -8.11 19.23 -14.19
N LEU A 5 -8.77 19.34 -13.02
CA LEU A 5 -8.09 19.38 -11.73
C LEU A 5 -7.33 18.08 -11.45
N VAL A 6 -7.96 16.92 -11.67
CA VAL A 6 -7.32 15.61 -11.49
C VAL A 6 -6.14 15.45 -12.43
N SER A 7 -6.28 15.83 -13.71
CA SER A 7 -5.18 15.80 -14.68
C SER A 7 -4.03 16.73 -14.28
N PHE A 8 -4.35 17.93 -13.80
CA PHE A 8 -3.36 18.89 -13.31
C PHE A 8 -2.61 18.33 -12.09
N LEU A 9 -3.33 17.81 -11.08
CA LEU A 9 -2.73 17.21 -9.89
C LEU A 9 -1.86 16.01 -10.25
N ALA A 10 -2.30 15.17 -11.19
CA ALA A 10 -1.52 14.06 -11.68
C ALA A 10 -0.21 14.56 -12.33
N VAL A 11 -0.27 15.55 -13.23
CA VAL A 11 0.92 16.13 -13.87
C VAL A 11 1.86 16.73 -12.85
N VAL A 12 1.35 17.49 -11.88
CA VAL A 12 2.15 18.09 -10.80
C VAL A 12 2.83 17.01 -9.96
N SER A 13 2.07 15.98 -9.57
CA SER A 13 2.61 14.83 -8.81
C SER A 13 3.71 14.08 -9.56
N PHE A 14 3.65 14.06 -10.89
CA PHE A 14 4.67 13.44 -11.72
C PHE A 14 5.90 14.30 -11.92
N LEU A 15 5.74 15.61 -12.03
CA LEU A 15 6.86 16.55 -12.23
C LEU A 15 7.68 16.75 -10.95
N PHE A 16 7.03 16.64 -9.79
CA PHE A 16 7.65 16.87 -8.48
C PHE A 16 7.72 15.57 -7.67
N THR A 17 8.41 14.56 -8.21
CA THR A 17 8.66 13.32 -7.46
C THR A 17 9.64 13.60 -6.32
N SER A 18 9.20 13.41 -5.10
CA SER A 18 10.03 13.51 -3.91
C SER A 18 10.24 12.13 -3.29
N VAL A 19 11.42 11.91 -2.76
CA VAL A 19 11.74 10.73 -1.95
C VAL A 19 12.06 11.22 -0.55
N PHE A 20 11.46 10.62 0.44
CA PHE A 20 11.80 10.84 1.83
C PHE A 20 12.96 9.93 2.19
N GLU A 21 14.05 10.51 2.67
CA GLU A 21 15.14 9.77 3.29
C GLU A 21 15.14 10.06 4.78
N TRP A 22 15.35 9.02 5.58
CA TRP A 22 15.49 9.16 7.01
C TRP A 22 16.90 9.61 7.33
N ASP A 23 17.04 10.80 7.92
CA ASP A 23 18.31 11.33 8.38
C ASP A 23 18.42 11.18 9.91
N GLU A 24 19.12 10.14 10.34
CA GLU A 24 19.35 9.85 11.76
C GLU A 24 20.17 10.95 12.47
N SER A 25 20.89 11.78 11.71
CA SER A 25 21.67 12.88 12.26
C SER A 25 20.82 14.09 12.68
N ASN A 26 19.60 14.18 12.13
CA ASN A 26 18.69 15.30 12.37
C ASN A 26 17.57 14.93 13.35
N GLN A 27 17.79 15.22 14.63
CA GLN A 27 16.82 14.90 15.70
C GLN A 27 15.49 15.67 15.59
N TYR A 28 15.44 16.78 14.85
CA TYR A 28 14.26 17.66 14.76
C TYR A 28 13.43 17.44 13.52
N LEU A 29 14.05 17.05 12.42
CA LEU A 29 13.41 16.75 11.13
C LEU A 29 14.09 15.54 10.51
N PRO A 30 13.77 14.33 10.97
CA PRO A 30 14.43 13.12 10.51
C PRO A 30 14.08 12.75 9.05
N GLU A 31 13.11 13.43 8.46
CA GLU A 31 12.70 13.20 7.07
C GLU A 31 13.22 14.32 6.18
N VAL A 32 14.14 14.00 5.29
CA VAL A 32 14.67 14.94 4.29
C VAL A 32 14.02 14.63 2.95
N ILE A 33 13.48 15.67 2.31
CA ILE A 33 12.86 15.55 1.00
C ILE A 33 13.91 15.76 -0.07
N HIS A 34 14.20 14.70 -0.83
CA HIS A 34 15.03 14.78 -2.01
C HIS A 34 14.18 14.73 -3.28
N TYR A 35 14.39 15.66 -4.20
CA TYR A 35 13.78 15.60 -5.52
C TYR A 35 14.58 14.63 -6.40
N LYS A 36 13.94 13.53 -6.80
CA LYS A 36 14.54 12.54 -7.68
C LYS A 36 14.04 12.78 -9.10
N SER A 37 14.96 13.14 -10.00
CA SER A 37 14.61 13.39 -11.40
C SER A 37 14.82 12.13 -12.26
N ASP A 38 14.15 12.10 -13.38
CA ASP A 38 14.45 11.46 -14.67
C ASP A 38 13.94 10.04 -14.93
N ILE A 39 14.26 9.02 -14.13
CA ILE A 39 13.84 7.63 -14.40
C ILE A 39 12.31 7.49 -14.36
N PHE A 40 11.66 8.25 -13.50
CA PHE A 40 10.21 8.17 -13.32
C PHE A 40 9.46 8.72 -14.53
N ILE A 41 9.91 9.84 -15.10
CA ILE A 41 9.30 10.44 -16.31
C ILE A 41 9.43 9.47 -17.49
N ILE A 42 10.58 8.83 -17.64
CA ILE A 42 10.82 7.83 -18.69
C ILE A 42 9.89 6.63 -18.48
N THR A 43 9.80 6.12 -17.25
CA THR A 43 8.92 4.98 -16.92
C THR A 43 7.46 5.32 -17.21
N LEU A 44 7.02 6.52 -16.84
CA LEU A 44 5.67 6.99 -17.16
C LEU A 44 5.43 7.06 -18.67
N ALA A 45 6.38 7.67 -19.42
CA ALA A 45 6.25 7.79 -20.87
C ALA A 45 6.13 6.40 -21.51
N VAL A 46 6.92 5.43 -21.06
CA VAL A 46 6.85 4.03 -21.50
C VAL A 46 5.49 3.41 -21.15
N CYS A 47 4.99 3.60 -19.93
CA CYS A 47 3.67 3.09 -19.53
C CYS A 47 2.55 3.68 -20.38
N VAL A 48 2.55 5.00 -20.58
CA VAL A 48 1.56 5.69 -21.42
C VAL A 48 1.64 5.19 -22.86
N PHE A 49 2.83 5.00 -23.39
CA PHE A 49 3.05 4.46 -24.74
C PHE A 49 2.52 3.04 -24.87
N ILE A 50 2.77 2.16 -23.89
CA ILE A 50 2.22 0.79 -23.85
C ILE A 50 0.69 0.82 -23.82
N ILE A 51 0.08 1.65 -22.96
CA ILE A 51 -1.39 1.80 -22.89
C ILE A 51 -1.95 2.28 -24.21
N PHE A 52 -1.30 3.26 -24.87
CA PHE A 52 -1.68 3.76 -26.19
C PHE A 52 -1.62 2.64 -27.25
N LEU A 53 -0.56 1.83 -27.26
CA LEU A 53 -0.46 0.69 -28.19
C LEU A 53 -1.56 -0.34 -27.95
N LEU A 54 -1.82 -0.69 -26.69
CA LEU A 54 -2.88 -1.63 -26.32
C LEU A 54 -4.27 -1.13 -26.74
N TYR A 55 -4.51 0.18 -26.59
CA TYR A 55 -5.74 0.83 -27.05
C TYR A 55 -5.85 0.82 -28.58
N ARG A 56 -4.78 1.24 -29.29
CA ARG A 56 -4.78 1.32 -30.76
C ARG A 56 -4.94 -0.05 -31.45
N THR A 57 -4.33 -1.08 -30.89
CA THR A 57 -4.39 -2.44 -31.42
C THR A 57 -5.70 -3.16 -31.09
N LYS A 58 -6.56 -2.53 -30.26
CA LYS A 58 -7.77 -3.15 -29.71
C LYS A 58 -7.50 -4.50 -29.04
N TYR A 59 -6.27 -4.67 -28.55
CA TYR A 59 -5.83 -5.92 -27.95
C TYR A 59 -6.68 -6.25 -26.71
N LEU A 60 -7.03 -5.24 -25.92
CA LEU A 60 -7.85 -5.40 -24.71
C LEU A 60 -9.28 -5.89 -25.02
N GLU A 61 -9.83 -5.55 -26.18
CA GLU A 61 -11.16 -6.01 -26.62
C GLU A 61 -11.18 -7.51 -26.92
N ARG A 62 -10.01 -8.11 -27.18
CA ARG A 62 -9.87 -9.55 -27.49
C ARG A 62 -9.70 -10.42 -26.25
N ILE A 63 -9.38 -9.80 -25.11
CA ILE A 63 -9.16 -10.51 -23.84
C ILE A 63 -10.51 -10.71 -23.15
N SER A 64 -10.83 -11.97 -22.81
CA SER A 64 -12.05 -12.22 -22.03
C SER A 64 -11.97 -11.52 -20.67
N LEU A 65 -13.10 -11.04 -20.18
CA LEU A 65 -13.18 -10.38 -18.88
C LEU A 65 -12.69 -11.30 -17.74
N ILE A 66 -12.92 -12.61 -17.87
CA ILE A 66 -12.47 -13.61 -16.89
C ILE A 66 -10.95 -13.69 -16.90
N SER A 67 -10.32 -13.78 -18.08
CA SER A 67 -8.86 -13.82 -18.20
C SER A 67 -8.21 -12.56 -17.64
N MET A 68 -8.81 -11.39 -17.89
CA MET A 68 -8.32 -10.13 -17.35
C MET A 68 -8.40 -10.08 -15.81
N LYS A 69 -9.49 -10.58 -15.21
CA LYS A 69 -9.62 -10.67 -13.74
C LYS A 69 -8.58 -11.59 -13.13
N ILE A 70 -8.41 -12.78 -13.71
CA ILE A 70 -7.41 -13.76 -13.24
C ILE A 70 -6.02 -13.14 -13.34
N PHE A 71 -5.68 -12.51 -14.47
CA PHE A 71 -4.40 -11.85 -14.66
C PHE A 71 -4.15 -10.76 -13.62
N LEU A 72 -5.13 -9.89 -13.33
CA LEU A 72 -5.00 -8.84 -12.34
C LEU A 72 -4.77 -9.39 -10.93
N ILE A 73 -5.55 -10.40 -10.51
CA ILE A 73 -5.38 -11.02 -9.19
C ILE A 73 -4.02 -11.69 -9.07
N ILE A 74 -3.60 -12.44 -10.09
CA ILE A 74 -2.28 -13.09 -10.10
C ILE A 74 -1.17 -12.04 -10.06
N SER A 75 -1.30 -10.94 -10.83
CA SER A 75 -0.32 -9.86 -10.83
C SER A 75 -0.19 -9.22 -9.44
N VAL A 76 -1.30 -8.93 -8.77
CA VAL A 76 -1.30 -8.40 -7.40
C VAL A 76 -0.59 -9.37 -6.45
N LEU A 77 -0.93 -10.65 -6.51
CA LEU A 77 -0.30 -11.67 -5.66
C LEU A 77 1.21 -11.75 -5.91
N VAL A 78 1.61 -11.91 -7.17
CA VAL A 78 3.03 -12.09 -7.54
C VAL A 78 3.85 -10.86 -7.18
N LEU A 79 3.36 -9.66 -7.51
CA LEU A 79 4.09 -8.42 -7.23
C LEU A 79 4.16 -8.14 -5.73
N SER A 80 3.06 -8.32 -5.00
CA SER A 80 3.03 -8.05 -3.55
C SER A 80 3.85 -9.07 -2.76
N LEU A 81 3.70 -10.35 -3.06
CA LEU A 81 4.50 -11.39 -2.41
C LEU A 81 5.98 -11.27 -2.81
N GLY A 82 6.26 -11.03 -4.09
CA GLY A 82 7.62 -10.76 -4.57
C GLY A 82 8.25 -9.60 -3.80
N TRP A 83 7.54 -8.48 -3.64
CA TRP A 83 8.01 -7.35 -2.84
C TRP A 83 8.32 -7.75 -1.40
N ILE A 84 7.38 -8.42 -0.71
CA ILE A 84 7.54 -8.85 0.68
C ILE A 84 8.77 -9.76 0.86
N PHE A 85 8.95 -10.75 -0.02
CA PHE A 85 10.05 -11.69 0.11
C PHE A 85 11.41 -11.11 -0.29
N LEU A 86 11.43 -10.19 -1.25
CA LEU A 86 12.67 -9.53 -1.69
C LEU A 86 13.14 -8.46 -0.69
N THR A 87 12.23 -7.64 -0.17
CA THR A 87 12.58 -6.51 0.68
C THR A 87 12.57 -6.84 2.17
N ARG A 88 11.80 -7.87 2.58
CA ARG A 88 11.57 -8.23 3.98
C ARG A 88 11.27 -6.99 4.83
N PRO A 89 10.26 -6.19 4.47
CA PRO A 89 10.02 -4.91 5.11
C PRO A 89 9.73 -5.12 6.60
N VAL A 90 10.39 -4.31 7.41
CA VAL A 90 10.15 -4.21 8.85
C VAL A 90 9.26 -2.99 9.14
N PRO A 91 8.50 -3.00 10.23
CA PRO A 91 7.73 -1.82 10.61
C PRO A 91 8.67 -0.65 10.93
N VAL A 92 8.34 0.53 10.42
CA VAL A 92 9.09 1.78 10.64
C VAL A 92 8.14 2.89 11.09
N ALA A 93 8.65 3.91 11.71
CA ALA A 93 7.88 5.06 12.19
C ALA A 93 6.61 4.65 12.99
N ASP A 94 5.44 5.09 12.59
CA ASP A 94 4.17 4.78 13.27
C ASP A 94 3.85 3.28 13.27
N ASP A 95 4.16 2.56 12.20
CA ASP A 95 3.98 1.11 12.14
C ASP A 95 4.83 0.38 13.19
N MET A 96 6.04 0.89 13.46
CA MET A 96 6.90 0.35 14.52
C MET A 96 6.29 0.60 15.90
N MET A 97 5.73 1.79 16.14
CA MET A 97 5.06 2.10 17.41
C MET A 97 3.83 1.23 17.64
N VAL A 98 3.03 1.01 16.61
CA VAL A 98 1.86 0.12 16.62
C VAL A 98 2.27 -1.33 16.87
N SER A 99 3.32 -1.80 16.19
CA SER A 99 3.85 -3.16 16.37
C SER A 99 4.41 -3.37 17.79
N ASN A 100 5.17 -2.40 18.31
CA ASN A 100 5.70 -2.45 19.67
C ASN A 100 4.58 -2.45 20.72
N ALA A 101 3.54 -1.63 20.53
CA ALA A 101 2.36 -1.62 21.40
C ALA A 101 1.66 -2.99 21.42
N ALA A 102 1.53 -3.65 20.27
CA ALA A 102 0.96 -4.98 20.18
C ALA A 102 1.79 -6.04 20.93
N VAL A 103 3.14 -5.94 20.86
CA VAL A 103 4.04 -6.82 21.63
C VAL A 103 3.92 -6.56 23.13
N GLN A 104 3.80 -5.30 23.56
CA GLN A 104 3.59 -4.96 24.97
C GLN A 104 2.25 -5.50 25.47
N PHE A 105 1.17 -5.33 24.72
CA PHE A 105 -0.16 -5.85 25.08
C PHE A 105 -0.16 -7.37 25.19
N LEU A 106 0.57 -8.06 24.29
CA LEU A 106 0.76 -9.50 24.37
C LEU A 106 1.39 -9.95 25.70
N ASN A 107 2.25 -9.11 26.27
CA ASN A 107 2.90 -9.31 27.57
C ASN A 107 2.11 -8.73 28.76
N ASN A 108 0.83 -8.32 28.55
CA ASN A 108 -0.04 -7.64 29.52
C ASN A 108 0.53 -6.29 30.03
N ASP A 109 1.43 -5.67 29.27
CA ASP A 109 1.91 -4.32 29.54
C ASP A 109 1.07 -3.30 28.74
N TYR A 110 0.25 -2.55 29.47
CA TYR A 110 -0.63 -1.51 28.91
C TYR A 110 -0.14 -0.09 29.19
N SER A 111 1.16 0.07 29.47
CA SER A 111 1.76 1.38 29.80
C SER A 111 1.57 2.42 28.69
N MET A 112 1.52 1.99 27.42
CA MET A 112 1.26 2.87 26.27
C MET A 112 -0.15 3.50 26.25
N LEU A 113 -1.11 2.98 27.04
CA LEU A 113 -2.44 3.59 27.24
C LEU A 113 -2.41 4.72 28.28
N GLN A 114 -1.35 4.83 29.06
CA GLN A 114 -1.23 5.87 30.10
C GLN A 114 -0.87 7.22 29.49
N LYS A 115 -1.10 8.29 30.24
CA LYS A 115 -0.77 9.65 29.83
C LYS A 115 0.71 9.76 29.43
N GLY A 116 0.95 10.23 28.21
CA GLY A 116 2.28 10.31 27.60
C GLY A 116 2.67 9.10 26.73
N GLY A 117 1.91 8.01 26.80
CA GLY A 117 2.11 6.87 25.90
C GLY A 117 1.56 7.11 24.50
N TYR A 118 2.11 6.39 23.52
CA TYR A 118 1.72 6.52 22.11
C TYR A 118 0.22 6.25 21.90
N VAL A 119 -0.31 5.16 22.46
CA VAL A 119 -1.71 4.76 22.27
C VAL A 119 -2.67 5.73 22.96
N TYR A 120 -2.25 6.38 24.05
CA TYR A 120 -3.02 7.43 24.68
C TYR A 120 -3.26 8.63 23.75
N GLN A 121 -2.26 8.97 22.93
CA GLN A 121 -2.37 10.06 21.96
C GLN A 121 -3.14 9.63 20.70
N TYR A 122 -2.98 8.37 20.28
CA TYR A 122 -3.50 7.82 19.03
C TYR A 122 -4.48 6.67 19.27
N VAL A 123 -5.52 6.91 20.07
CA VAL A 123 -6.54 5.91 20.48
C VAL A 123 -7.21 5.22 19.28
N HIS A 124 -7.32 5.91 18.15
CA HIS A 124 -7.90 5.35 16.92
C HIS A 124 -7.10 4.17 16.35
N GLN A 125 -5.86 3.99 16.78
CA GLN A 125 -5.02 2.86 16.36
C GLN A 125 -5.22 1.58 17.19
N LEU A 126 -6.04 1.61 18.25
CA LEU A 126 -6.30 0.44 19.09
C LEU A 126 -6.79 -0.79 18.30
N GLY A 127 -7.58 -0.58 17.26
CA GLY A 127 -8.10 -1.69 16.44
C GLY A 127 -6.99 -2.46 15.73
N ILE A 128 -6.02 -1.76 15.15
CA ILE A 128 -4.90 -2.39 14.47
C ILE A 128 -3.92 -3.01 15.46
N ILE A 129 -3.70 -2.37 16.62
CA ILE A 129 -2.85 -2.90 17.70
C ILE A 129 -3.44 -4.22 18.22
N TRP A 130 -4.75 -4.28 18.48
CA TRP A 130 -5.42 -5.50 18.88
C TRP A 130 -5.30 -6.61 17.83
N LEU A 131 -5.48 -6.28 16.55
CA LEU A 131 -5.31 -7.24 15.46
C LEU A 131 -3.89 -7.81 15.42
N LEU A 132 -2.87 -6.94 15.53
CA LEU A 132 -1.48 -7.36 15.57
C LEU A 132 -1.17 -8.21 16.81
N GLU A 133 -1.71 -7.86 17.97
CA GLU A 133 -1.60 -8.67 19.19
C GLU A 133 -2.11 -10.10 18.95
N GLN A 134 -3.30 -10.27 18.31
CA GLN A 134 -3.83 -11.60 18.00
C GLN A 134 -2.92 -12.35 17.02
N ILE A 135 -2.41 -11.68 15.98
CA ILE A 135 -1.45 -12.27 15.05
C ILE A 135 -0.19 -12.72 15.79
N TYR A 136 0.36 -11.87 16.64
CA TYR A 136 1.58 -12.20 17.41
C TYR A 136 1.36 -13.30 18.43
N ARG A 137 0.16 -13.39 18.98
CA ARG A 137 -0.23 -14.50 19.88
C ARG A 137 -0.25 -15.85 19.17
N LEU A 138 -0.67 -15.89 17.91
CA LEU A 138 -0.79 -17.12 17.13
C LEU A 138 0.51 -17.50 16.41
N PHE A 139 1.27 -16.52 15.91
CA PHE A 139 2.39 -16.74 15.00
C PHE A 139 3.75 -16.31 15.56
N GLY A 140 3.78 -15.85 16.80
CA GLY A 140 5.00 -15.39 17.49
C GLY A 140 5.12 -13.87 17.55
N ALA A 141 5.63 -13.38 18.68
CA ALA A 141 5.78 -11.96 18.95
C ALA A 141 6.65 -11.27 17.89
N GLY A 142 6.17 -10.14 17.36
CA GLY A 142 6.87 -9.37 16.34
C GLY A 142 6.87 -9.97 14.94
N ASN A 143 6.11 -11.05 14.69
CA ASN A 143 6.03 -11.66 13.36
C ASN A 143 5.16 -10.80 12.41
N TYR A 144 5.73 -9.69 11.97
CA TYR A 144 5.07 -8.73 11.08
C TYR A 144 4.78 -9.28 9.68
N LEU A 145 5.51 -10.33 9.27
CA LEU A 145 5.32 -10.97 7.96
C LEU A 145 3.88 -11.47 7.76
N VAL A 146 3.29 -12.07 8.79
CA VAL A 146 1.91 -12.59 8.71
C VAL A 146 0.91 -11.47 8.48
N TYR A 147 1.09 -10.33 9.13
CA TYR A 147 0.28 -9.14 8.90
C TYR A 147 0.40 -8.65 7.45
N GLN A 148 1.61 -8.62 6.89
CA GLN A 148 1.83 -8.26 5.50
C GLN A 148 1.15 -9.22 4.53
N MET A 149 1.18 -10.52 4.81
CA MET A 149 0.45 -11.52 4.01
C MET A 149 -1.07 -11.31 4.07
N LEU A 150 -1.62 -10.95 5.23
CA LEU A 150 -3.04 -10.60 5.36
C LEU A 150 -3.38 -9.35 4.54
N ASN A 151 -2.48 -8.37 4.49
CA ASN A 151 -2.67 -7.18 3.64
C ASN A 151 -2.74 -7.55 2.15
N VAL A 152 -1.90 -8.49 1.68
CA VAL A 152 -1.96 -8.99 0.29
C VAL A 152 -3.31 -9.65 0.00
N LEU A 153 -3.82 -10.48 0.91
CA LEU A 153 -5.14 -11.09 0.78
C LEU A 153 -6.25 -10.04 0.75
N THR A 154 -6.17 -9.05 1.61
CA THR A 154 -7.11 -7.92 1.64
C THR A 154 -7.09 -7.15 0.32
N LEU A 155 -5.91 -6.87 -0.24
CA LEU A 155 -5.78 -6.26 -1.56
C LEU A 155 -6.48 -7.08 -2.65
N CYS A 156 -6.33 -8.39 -2.67
CA CYS A 156 -7.03 -9.25 -3.63
C CYS A 156 -8.56 -9.14 -3.51
N VAL A 157 -9.08 -9.09 -2.27
CA VAL A 157 -10.51 -8.89 -2.01
C VAL A 157 -10.96 -7.52 -2.51
N VAL A 158 -10.21 -6.46 -2.20
CA VAL A 158 -10.50 -5.09 -2.66
C VAL A 158 -10.56 -5.03 -4.18
N TYR A 159 -9.58 -5.60 -4.88
CA TYR A 159 -9.59 -5.66 -6.35
C TYR A 159 -10.80 -6.45 -6.88
N GLY A 160 -11.16 -7.57 -6.25
CA GLY A 160 -12.37 -8.32 -6.58
C GLY A 160 -13.65 -7.50 -6.44
N CYS A 161 -13.75 -6.70 -5.36
CA CYS A 161 -14.87 -5.80 -5.14
C CYS A 161 -14.92 -4.65 -6.15
N LEU A 162 -13.75 -4.04 -6.45
CA LEU A 162 -13.64 -2.98 -7.47
C LEU A 162 -14.06 -3.46 -8.85
N LEU A 163 -13.67 -4.67 -9.24
CA LEU A 163 -14.08 -5.27 -10.51
C LEU A 163 -15.60 -5.52 -10.57
N LYS A 164 -16.22 -5.96 -9.47
CA LYS A 164 -17.68 -6.10 -9.38
C LYS A 164 -18.39 -4.75 -9.48
N LEU A 165 -17.86 -3.74 -8.76
CA LEU A 165 -18.41 -2.40 -8.76
C LEU A 165 -18.30 -1.75 -10.15
N SER A 166 -17.13 -1.87 -10.79
CA SER A 166 -16.89 -1.39 -12.15
C SER A 166 -17.91 -1.97 -13.13
N LYS A 167 -18.14 -3.29 -13.09
CA LYS A 167 -19.14 -3.95 -13.93
C LYS A 167 -20.56 -3.37 -13.70
N LYS A 168 -20.91 -3.07 -12.45
CA LYS A 168 -22.21 -2.48 -12.10
C LYS A 168 -22.36 -1.05 -12.59
N ILE A 169 -21.30 -0.23 -12.48
CA ILE A 169 -21.32 1.20 -12.87
C ILE A 169 -21.36 1.34 -14.38
N PHE A 170 -20.52 0.60 -15.09
CA PHE A 170 -20.38 0.76 -16.55
C PHE A 170 -21.36 -0.10 -17.33
N LYS A 171 -22.27 -0.82 -16.67
CA LYS A 171 -23.31 -1.66 -17.31
C LYS A 171 -22.77 -2.53 -18.45
N THR A 172 -21.54 -2.95 -18.38
CA THR A 172 -20.97 -3.87 -19.35
C THR A 172 -21.59 -5.24 -19.14
N GLU A 173 -22.69 -5.49 -19.85
CA GLU A 173 -23.22 -6.83 -20.05
C GLU A 173 -22.31 -7.54 -21.04
N THR A 174 -21.33 -8.27 -20.54
CA THR A 174 -20.63 -9.33 -21.29
C THR A 174 -20.17 -10.40 -20.31
#